data_353207b6bb201a78ec756e084d994807
#
_entry.id   353207b6bb201a78ec756e084d994807
#
_cell.length_a   1.000
_cell.length_b   1.000
_cell.length_c   1.000
_cell.angle_alpha   90.00
_cell.angle_beta   90.00
_cell.angle_gamma   90.00
#
_symmetry.space_group_name_H-M   'P 1'
#
loop_
_entity.id
_entity.type
_entity.pdbx_description
1 polymer ?
#
loop_
_entity_poly.entity_id
_entity_poly.type
_entity_poly.pdbx_seq_one_letter_code
_entity_poly.pdbx_strand_id
1 'polypeptide(L)'
;MRPVDEILQEGIRAGQIGLPSEPHGNHAMGFLAFLNELEQFEGHAVDLGSGVGIPGLILADACPTTTWTLVERRSGRTDLLRRAVKRLGLDNRVEVFVGDAVEAARSSLRGTVDWVTARSFGPPADTAECATGFLRAGGSLLTSEPFDADSAQRWPAEQVETATGLVRSQEWTTETGRYLRFERNDAALPDLPRKGARKKPLF
;
A
#
# COMPACT_ATOMS: atom_id res chain seq x y z
N MET A 1 -21.21 -3.12 -14.45
CA MET A 1 -19.91 -3.53 -13.86
C MET A 1 -18.97 -2.34 -14.06
N ARG A 2 -18.29 -1.89 -13.02
CA ARG A 2 -17.32 -0.80 -13.15
C ARG A 2 -16.10 -1.29 -13.94
N PRO A 3 -15.40 -0.42 -14.71
CA PRO A 3 -14.21 -0.84 -15.47
C PRO A 3 -13.14 -1.52 -14.62
N VAL A 4 -12.98 -1.11 -13.35
CA VAL A 4 -12.05 -1.73 -12.41
C VAL A 4 -12.41 -3.20 -12.10
N ASP A 5 -13.70 -3.54 -12.04
CA ASP A 5 -14.14 -4.91 -11.79
C ASP A 5 -13.76 -5.85 -12.95
N GLU A 6 -13.79 -5.36 -14.19
CA GLU A 6 -13.33 -6.11 -15.37
C GLU A 6 -11.83 -6.41 -15.32
N ILE A 7 -11.04 -5.44 -14.84
CA ILE A 7 -9.59 -5.60 -14.66
C ILE A 7 -9.29 -6.67 -13.60
N LEU A 8 -10.04 -6.67 -12.49
CA LEU A 8 -9.92 -7.71 -11.48
C LEU A 8 -10.24 -9.09 -12.06
N GLN A 9 -11.28 -9.19 -12.89
CA GLN A 9 -11.63 -10.44 -13.60
C GLN A 9 -10.49 -10.91 -14.54
N GLU A 10 -9.83 -10.00 -15.22
CA GLU A 10 -8.65 -10.34 -16.04
C GLU A 10 -7.50 -10.89 -15.19
N GLY A 11 -7.24 -10.27 -14.03
CA GLY A 11 -6.24 -10.75 -13.07
C GLY A 11 -6.54 -12.16 -12.55
N ILE A 12 -7.82 -12.48 -12.33
CA ILE A 12 -8.28 -13.82 -11.94
C ILE A 12 -8.03 -14.81 -13.07
N ARG A 13 -8.48 -14.51 -14.30
CA ARG A 13 -8.27 -15.37 -15.47
C ARG A 13 -6.80 -15.65 -15.74
N ALA A 14 -5.93 -14.69 -15.44
CA ALA A 14 -4.48 -14.82 -15.54
C ALA A 14 -3.84 -15.58 -14.36
N GLY A 15 -4.63 -16.06 -13.38
CA GLY A 15 -4.12 -16.74 -12.19
C GLY A 15 -3.31 -15.87 -11.25
N GLN A 16 -3.46 -14.54 -11.34
CA GLN A 16 -2.70 -13.57 -10.55
C GLN A 16 -3.43 -13.12 -9.28
N ILE A 17 -4.72 -13.38 -9.22
CA ILE A 17 -5.59 -13.15 -8.04
C ILE A 17 -6.38 -14.41 -7.77
N GLY A 18 -6.62 -14.70 -6.48
CA GLY A 18 -7.56 -15.76 -6.07
C GLY A 18 -9.02 -15.39 -6.34
N LEU A 19 -9.87 -16.40 -6.42
CA LEU A 19 -11.33 -16.25 -6.52
C LEU A 19 -11.95 -16.01 -5.13
N PRO A 20 -13.12 -15.34 -5.05
CA PRO A 20 -13.81 -14.51 -6.05
C PRO A 20 -13.28 -13.07 -6.12
N SER A 21 -13.65 -12.30 -7.18
CA SER A 21 -13.19 -10.91 -7.37
C SER A 21 -13.88 -9.90 -6.45
N GLU A 22 -15.14 -10.13 -6.12
CA GLU A 22 -15.99 -9.17 -5.40
C GLU A 22 -15.43 -8.77 -4.01
N PRO A 23 -14.94 -9.70 -3.16
CA PRO A 23 -14.33 -9.34 -1.90
C PRO A 23 -13.10 -8.43 -2.02
N HIS A 24 -12.40 -8.50 -3.17
CA HIS A 24 -11.18 -7.69 -3.36
C HIS A 24 -11.47 -6.21 -3.52
N GLY A 25 -12.55 -5.85 -4.22
CA GLY A 25 -13.01 -4.46 -4.34
C GLY A 25 -13.42 -3.87 -2.98
N ASN A 26 -14.28 -4.58 -2.27
CA ASN A 26 -14.74 -4.15 -0.94
C ASN A 26 -13.59 -4.13 0.08
N HIS A 27 -12.68 -5.11 0.02
CA HIS A 27 -11.49 -5.10 0.85
C HIS A 27 -10.60 -3.89 0.54
N ALA A 28 -10.40 -3.52 -0.73
CA ALA A 28 -9.63 -2.34 -1.07
C ALA A 28 -10.26 -1.05 -0.53
N MET A 29 -11.57 -0.88 -0.68
CA MET A 29 -12.28 0.27 -0.13
C MET A 29 -12.23 0.32 1.40
N GLY A 30 -12.11 -0.84 2.07
CA GLY A 30 -11.94 -0.94 3.51
C GLY A 30 -10.69 -0.20 4.04
N PHE A 31 -9.66 0.01 3.22
CA PHE A 31 -8.49 0.83 3.59
C PHE A 31 -8.84 2.28 3.91
N LEU A 32 -9.92 2.80 3.34
CA LEU A 32 -10.36 4.18 3.53
C LEU A 32 -11.60 4.31 4.43
N ALA A 33 -12.09 3.22 5.03
CA ALA A 33 -13.30 3.22 5.85
C ALA A 33 -13.19 4.04 7.14
N PHE A 34 -11.99 4.50 7.51
CA PHE A 34 -11.76 5.42 8.62
C PHE A 34 -12.03 6.90 8.27
N LEU A 35 -12.14 7.22 6.98
CA LEU A 35 -12.43 8.55 6.50
C LEU A 35 -13.94 8.79 6.49
N ASN A 36 -14.35 10.02 6.82
CA ASN A 36 -15.74 10.45 6.65
C ASN A 36 -16.06 10.73 5.18
N GLU A 37 -15.09 11.29 4.46
CA GLU A 37 -15.20 11.67 3.05
C GLU A 37 -13.91 11.26 2.30
N LEU A 38 -14.04 10.73 1.08
CA LEU A 38 -12.89 10.27 0.29
C LEU A 38 -11.98 11.42 -0.16
N GLU A 39 -12.50 12.63 -0.24
CA GLU A 39 -11.75 13.85 -0.56
C GLU A 39 -10.65 14.16 0.46
N GLN A 40 -10.76 13.64 1.70
CA GLN A 40 -9.71 13.74 2.71
C GLN A 40 -8.46 12.90 2.36
N PHE A 41 -8.58 11.97 1.41
CA PHE A 41 -7.46 11.17 0.91
C PHE A 41 -6.84 11.87 -0.29
N GLU A 42 -6.00 12.86 -0.02
CA GLU A 42 -5.32 13.70 -1.02
C GLU A 42 -3.80 13.57 -0.96
N GLY A 43 -3.11 14.14 -1.95
CA GLY A 43 -1.65 14.15 -2.04
C GLY A 43 -1.10 12.98 -2.86
N HIS A 44 0.06 12.45 -2.47
CA HIS A 44 0.72 11.36 -3.18
C HIS A 44 0.65 10.07 -2.37
N ALA A 45 0.17 9.01 -3.00
CA ALA A 45 0.09 7.67 -2.43
C ALA A 45 1.00 6.67 -3.16
N VAL A 46 1.56 5.73 -2.41
CA VAL A 46 2.34 4.59 -2.94
C VAL A 46 1.66 3.29 -2.52
N ASP A 47 1.50 2.35 -3.46
CA ASP A 47 1.01 1.00 -3.16
C ASP A 47 2.17 -0.01 -3.25
N LEU A 48 2.48 -0.68 -2.14
CA LEU A 48 3.59 -1.62 -2.02
C LEU A 48 3.23 -2.99 -2.55
N GLY A 49 3.93 -3.42 -3.61
CA GLY A 49 3.68 -4.73 -4.20
C GLY A 49 2.30 -4.82 -4.83
N SER A 50 1.94 -3.82 -5.62
CA SER A 50 0.58 -3.60 -6.15
C SER A 50 -0.04 -4.81 -6.85
N GLY A 51 0.77 -5.77 -7.30
CA GLY A 51 0.27 -6.97 -7.95
C GLY A 51 -0.53 -6.64 -9.20
N VAL A 52 -1.82 -6.88 -9.13
CA VAL A 52 -2.78 -6.54 -10.20
C VAL A 52 -3.55 -5.24 -9.92
N GLY A 53 -3.12 -4.48 -8.90
CA GLY A 53 -3.71 -3.19 -8.54
C GLY A 53 -4.62 -3.20 -7.31
N ILE A 54 -4.40 -4.11 -6.37
CA ILE A 54 -5.21 -4.20 -5.13
C ILE A 54 -4.32 -3.96 -3.91
N PRO A 55 -4.55 -2.89 -3.13
CA PRO A 55 -5.65 -1.92 -3.23
C PRO A 55 -5.41 -0.76 -4.19
N GLY A 56 -4.16 -0.43 -4.55
CA GLY A 56 -3.76 0.86 -5.10
C GLY A 56 -4.54 1.34 -6.32
N LEU A 57 -4.75 0.49 -7.33
CA LEU A 57 -5.49 0.88 -8.54
C LEU A 57 -6.98 1.15 -8.25
N ILE A 58 -7.57 0.37 -7.33
CA ILE A 58 -8.99 0.55 -6.93
C ILE A 58 -9.15 1.86 -6.18
N LEU A 59 -8.22 2.16 -5.27
CA LEU A 59 -8.24 3.41 -4.51
C LEU A 59 -7.94 4.61 -5.41
N ALA A 60 -7.02 4.45 -6.36
CA ALA A 60 -6.75 5.47 -7.35
C ALA A 60 -8.00 5.81 -8.18
N ASP A 61 -8.78 4.80 -8.60
CA ASP A 61 -10.04 5.03 -9.32
C ASP A 61 -11.09 5.75 -8.46
N ALA A 62 -11.15 5.42 -7.17
CA ALA A 62 -12.11 5.99 -6.22
C ALA A 62 -11.74 7.39 -5.71
N CYS A 63 -10.44 7.77 -5.69
CA CYS A 63 -9.94 9.00 -5.09
C CYS A 63 -9.29 9.91 -6.16
N PRO A 64 -10.04 10.77 -6.83
CA PRO A 64 -9.54 11.55 -7.98
C PRO A 64 -8.53 12.64 -7.59
N THR A 65 -8.50 13.07 -6.33
CA THR A 65 -7.59 14.10 -5.80
C THR A 65 -6.20 13.58 -5.46
N THR A 66 -5.98 12.24 -5.51
CA THR A 66 -4.73 11.60 -5.13
C THR A 66 -3.93 11.18 -6.35
N THR A 67 -2.63 11.46 -6.36
CA THR A 67 -1.67 10.88 -7.30
C THR A 67 -1.10 9.57 -6.75
N TRP A 68 -0.73 8.63 -7.62
CA TRP A 68 -0.33 7.30 -7.19
C TRP A 68 0.94 6.81 -7.86
N THR A 69 1.78 6.09 -7.11
CA THR A 69 2.83 5.23 -7.65
C THR A 69 2.55 3.78 -7.25
N LEU A 70 2.28 2.93 -8.22
CA LEU A 70 2.06 1.50 -8.03
C LEU A 70 3.38 0.75 -8.18
N VAL A 71 3.94 0.24 -7.07
CA VAL A 71 5.25 -0.42 -7.07
C VAL A 71 5.06 -1.93 -7.23
N GLU A 72 5.59 -2.51 -8.32
CA GLU A 72 5.56 -3.95 -8.56
C GLU A 72 6.84 -4.38 -9.30
N ARG A 73 7.45 -5.49 -8.85
CA ARG A 73 8.72 -5.98 -9.41
C ARG A 73 8.55 -6.99 -10.56
N ARG A 74 7.39 -7.64 -10.66
CA ARG A 74 7.15 -8.70 -11.65
C ARG A 74 6.65 -8.11 -12.96
N SER A 75 7.41 -8.23 -14.04
CA SER A 75 7.11 -7.64 -15.36
C SER A 75 5.71 -8.00 -15.87
N GLY A 76 5.29 -9.26 -15.79
CA GLY A 76 3.95 -9.66 -16.24
C GLY A 76 2.81 -8.97 -15.50
N ARG A 77 3.00 -8.59 -14.21
CA ARG A 77 2.02 -7.82 -13.43
C ARG A 77 2.07 -6.33 -13.76
N THR A 78 3.26 -5.79 -13.96
CA THR A 78 3.40 -4.37 -14.34
C THR A 78 2.80 -4.08 -15.72
N ASP A 79 2.87 -5.02 -16.65
CA ASP A 79 2.22 -4.87 -17.95
C ASP A 79 0.69 -4.88 -17.84
N LEU A 80 0.14 -5.71 -16.95
CA LEU A 80 -1.29 -5.69 -16.63
C LEU A 80 -1.68 -4.35 -16.00
N LEU A 81 -0.92 -3.87 -14.99
CA LEU A 81 -1.17 -2.60 -14.33
C LEU A 81 -1.15 -1.42 -15.31
N ARG A 82 -0.16 -1.34 -16.20
CA ARG A 82 -0.08 -0.28 -17.21
C ARG A 82 -1.28 -0.27 -18.16
N ARG A 83 -1.71 -1.45 -18.62
CA ARG A 83 -2.94 -1.55 -19.43
C ARG A 83 -4.17 -1.12 -18.65
N ALA A 84 -4.25 -1.50 -17.38
CA ALA A 84 -5.35 -1.15 -16.50
C ALA A 84 -5.40 0.37 -16.25
N VAL A 85 -4.28 1.00 -15.91
CA VAL A 85 -4.16 2.46 -15.73
C VAL A 85 -4.66 3.20 -16.97
N LYS A 86 -4.18 2.81 -18.16
CA LYS A 86 -4.60 3.42 -19.42
C LYS A 86 -6.08 3.20 -19.71
N ARG A 87 -6.60 2.00 -19.48
CA ARG A 87 -8.01 1.66 -19.72
C ARG A 87 -8.96 2.43 -18.82
N LEU A 88 -8.52 2.76 -17.58
CA LEU A 88 -9.27 3.58 -16.63
C LEU A 88 -9.08 5.09 -16.86
N GLY A 89 -8.22 5.51 -17.80
CA GLY A 89 -7.90 6.92 -18.03
C GLY A 89 -7.17 7.58 -16.87
N LEU A 90 -6.35 6.81 -16.14
CA LEU A 90 -5.65 7.28 -14.93
C LEU A 90 -4.18 7.66 -15.18
N ASP A 91 -3.71 7.61 -16.42
CA ASP A 91 -2.31 7.79 -16.81
C ASP A 91 -1.75 9.20 -16.53
N ASN A 92 -2.61 10.16 -16.28
CA ASN A 92 -2.23 11.52 -15.85
C ASN A 92 -1.90 11.64 -14.35
N ARG A 93 -2.24 10.64 -13.53
CA ARG A 93 -2.07 10.68 -12.06
C ARG A 93 -1.66 9.35 -11.42
N VAL A 94 -1.50 8.30 -12.20
CA VAL A 94 -1.07 6.98 -11.72
C VAL A 94 0.15 6.52 -12.52
N GLU A 95 1.27 6.35 -11.84
CA GLU A 95 2.50 5.80 -12.38
C GLU A 95 2.71 4.35 -11.93
N VAL A 96 3.28 3.52 -12.80
CA VAL A 96 3.70 2.15 -12.45
C VAL A 96 5.22 2.09 -12.37
N PHE A 97 5.74 1.99 -11.15
CA PHE A 97 7.16 1.76 -10.89
C PHE A 97 7.49 0.27 -11.02
N VAL A 98 8.35 -0.06 -11.99
CA VAL A 98 8.80 -1.44 -12.23
C VAL A 98 10.11 -1.67 -11.49
N GLY A 99 10.06 -2.31 -10.34
CA GLY A 99 11.24 -2.54 -9.53
C GLY A 99 10.92 -3.01 -8.12
N ASP A 100 11.98 -3.16 -7.33
CA ASP A 100 11.86 -3.53 -5.93
C ASP A 100 11.42 -2.33 -5.08
N ALA A 101 10.63 -2.58 -4.04
CA ALA A 101 10.13 -1.54 -3.15
C ALA A 101 11.26 -0.81 -2.38
N VAL A 102 12.36 -1.50 -2.08
CA VAL A 102 13.54 -0.90 -1.46
C VAL A 102 14.19 0.11 -2.41
N GLU A 103 14.28 -0.23 -3.70
CA GLU A 103 14.81 0.67 -4.74
C GLU A 103 13.91 1.89 -4.91
N ALA A 104 12.60 1.68 -5.02
CA ALA A 104 11.63 2.76 -5.13
C ALA A 104 11.66 3.71 -3.90
N ALA A 105 11.70 3.16 -2.69
CA ALA A 105 11.78 3.95 -1.44
C ALA A 105 13.09 4.73 -1.28
N ARG A 106 14.11 4.40 -2.03
CA ARG A 106 15.42 5.12 -2.06
C ARG A 106 15.58 6.03 -3.26
N SER A 107 14.57 6.17 -4.09
CA SER A 107 14.53 7.07 -5.26
C SER A 107 14.14 8.50 -4.86
N SER A 108 13.68 9.30 -5.82
CA SER A 108 13.08 10.62 -5.59
C SER A 108 11.80 10.60 -4.74
N LEU A 109 11.22 9.42 -4.51
CA LEU A 109 10.04 9.24 -3.65
C LEU A 109 10.37 9.24 -2.16
N ARG A 110 11.67 9.21 -1.80
CA ARG A 110 12.11 9.13 -0.41
C ARG A 110 11.64 10.32 0.43
N GLY A 111 10.84 10.03 1.46
CA GLY A 111 10.37 11.03 2.43
C GLY A 111 9.41 12.08 1.86
N THR A 112 8.76 11.79 0.72
CA THR A 112 7.87 12.75 0.03
C THR A 112 6.40 12.31 -0.04
N VAL A 113 6.09 11.09 0.38
CA VAL A 113 4.80 10.45 0.16
C VAL A 113 3.87 10.68 1.35
N ASP A 114 2.61 10.99 1.09
CA ASP A 114 1.57 11.21 2.11
C ASP A 114 1.01 9.88 2.64
N TRP A 115 0.79 8.91 1.74
CA TRP A 115 0.14 7.65 2.05
C TRP A 115 0.89 6.48 1.45
N VAL A 116 1.09 5.44 2.24
CA VAL A 116 1.55 4.14 1.75
C VAL A 116 0.48 3.10 2.05
N THR A 117 0.07 2.34 1.03
CA THR A 117 -0.81 1.18 1.21
C THR A 117 -0.02 -0.12 1.07
N ALA A 118 -0.37 -1.12 1.87
CA ALA A 118 0.23 -2.45 1.81
C ALA A 118 -0.80 -3.54 2.08
N ARG A 119 -0.96 -4.45 1.12
CA ARG A 119 -1.77 -5.66 1.25
C ARG A 119 -0.95 -6.89 0.89
N SER A 120 -0.76 -7.79 1.84
CA SER A 120 0.02 -9.02 1.60
C SER A 120 1.40 -8.77 0.97
N PHE A 121 2.01 -7.64 1.28
CA PHE A 121 3.32 -7.24 0.76
C PHE A 121 4.43 -8.11 1.35
N GLY A 122 4.45 -8.26 2.68
CA GLY A 122 5.45 -9.01 3.41
C GLY A 122 5.17 -9.07 4.91
N PRO A 123 6.14 -9.56 5.70
CA PRO A 123 6.08 -9.45 7.16
C PRO A 123 5.91 -8.00 7.62
N PRO A 124 5.32 -7.75 8.81
CA PRO A 124 5.16 -6.41 9.36
C PRO A 124 6.44 -5.58 9.36
N ALA A 125 7.56 -6.15 9.82
CA ALA A 125 8.85 -5.47 9.88
C ALA A 125 9.34 -4.99 8.50
N ASP A 126 9.21 -5.82 7.46
CA ASP A 126 9.60 -5.47 6.09
C ASP A 126 8.67 -4.41 5.51
N THR A 127 7.38 -4.51 5.81
CA THR A 127 6.35 -3.54 5.38
C THR A 127 6.61 -2.18 6.01
N ALA A 128 6.82 -2.12 7.34
CA ALA A 128 7.14 -0.89 8.05
C ALA A 128 8.43 -0.26 7.55
N GLU A 129 9.47 -1.09 7.36
CA GLU A 129 10.78 -0.63 6.86
C GLU A 129 10.68 0.03 5.49
N CYS A 130 9.97 -0.60 4.55
CA CYS A 130 9.76 -0.03 3.22
C CYS A 130 8.89 1.23 3.28
N ALA A 131 7.77 1.19 3.99
CA ALA A 131 6.84 2.31 4.09
C ALA A 131 7.50 3.57 4.65
N THR A 132 8.29 3.42 5.72
CA THR A 132 9.04 4.53 6.33
C THR A 132 9.93 5.25 5.34
N GLY A 133 10.57 4.52 4.42
CA GLY A 133 11.43 5.14 3.39
C GLY A 133 10.69 6.09 2.46
N PHE A 134 9.41 5.85 2.18
CA PHE A 134 8.57 6.69 1.34
C PHE A 134 7.97 7.89 2.09
N LEU A 135 7.49 7.65 3.32
CA LEU A 135 6.64 8.59 4.03
C LEU A 135 7.37 9.87 4.43
N ARG A 136 6.75 11.02 4.19
CA ARG A 136 7.12 12.28 4.84
C ARG A 136 6.72 12.26 6.32
N ALA A 137 7.18 13.22 7.11
CA ALA A 137 6.66 13.45 8.46
C ALA A 137 5.15 13.71 8.42
N GLY A 138 4.39 13.08 9.32
CA GLY A 138 2.92 13.10 9.33
C GLY A 138 2.25 12.25 8.25
N GLY A 139 3.00 11.63 7.33
CA GLY A 139 2.46 10.68 6.36
C GLY A 139 2.06 9.36 7.02
N SER A 140 1.20 8.58 6.37
CA SER A 140 0.59 7.38 6.98
C SER A 140 0.78 6.11 6.17
N LEU A 141 1.13 5.02 6.87
CA LEU A 141 1.02 3.65 6.37
C LEU A 141 -0.37 3.10 6.69
N LEU A 142 -1.06 2.60 5.68
CA LEU A 142 -2.29 1.81 5.79
C LEU A 142 -1.99 0.37 5.42
N THR A 143 -2.24 -0.58 6.31
CA THR A 143 -2.04 -2.00 6.03
C THR A 143 -3.25 -2.83 6.44
N SER A 144 -3.46 -3.95 5.75
CA SER A 144 -4.49 -4.92 6.14
C SER A 144 -3.88 -6.09 6.89
N GLU A 145 -4.63 -6.60 7.87
CA GLU A 145 -4.27 -7.72 8.70
C GLU A 145 -5.28 -8.88 8.56
N PRO A 146 -4.85 -10.14 8.78
CA PRO A 146 -5.79 -11.24 8.92
C PRO A 146 -6.73 -11.02 10.10
N PHE A 147 -8.00 -11.47 9.99
CA PHE A 147 -9.00 -11.30 11.05
C PHE A 147 -8.63 -11.92 12.38
N ASP A 148 -7.94 -13.06 12.35
CA ASP A 148 -7.50 -13.86 13.49
C ASP A 148 -6.11 -13.49 14.01
N ALA A 149 -5.45 -12.52 13.37
CA ALA A 149 -4.11 -12.11 13.79
C ALA A 149 -4.12 -11.29 15.08
N ASP A 150 -3.18 -11.55 15.96
CA ASP A 150 -2.86 -10.65 17.06
C ASP A 150 -2.03 -9.48 16.52
N SER A 151 -2.70 -8.35 16.28
CA SER A 151 -2.04 -7.16 15.73
C SER A 151 -1.01 -6.56 16.70
N ALA A 152 -1.19 -6.72 18.02
CA ALA A 152 -0.24 -6.22 19.00
C ALA A 152 1.06 -7.04 18.99
N GLN A 153 0.96 -8.36 18.83
CA GLN A 153 2.11 -9.24 18.70
C GLN A 153 2.85 -9.02 17.36
N ARG A 154 2.09 -8.84 16.27
CA ARG A 154 2.67 -8.64 14.92
C ARG A 154 3.30 -7.27 14.73
N TRP A 155 2.76 -6.25 15.40
CA TRP A 155 3.19 -4.86 15.34
C TRP A 155 3.45 -4.33 16.77
N PRO A 156 4.51 -4.78 17.44
CA PRO A 156 4.82 -4.37 18.80
C PRO A 156 5.16 -2.87 18.84
N ALA A 157 4.27 -2.06 19.45
CA ALA A 157 4.22 -0.61 19.28
C ALA A 157 5.56 0.10 19.56
N GLU A 158 6.20 -0.19 20.70
CA GLU A 158 7.48 0.43 21.08
C GLU A 158 8.60 0.08 20.10
N GLN A 159 8.66 -1.16 19.65
CA GLN A 159 9.70 -1.62 18.72
C GLN A 159 9.50 -1.04 17.31
N VAL A 160 8.23 -0.97 16.85
CA VAL A 160 7.88 -0.35 15.57
C VAL A 160 8.27 1.12 15.59
N GLU A 161 7.85 1.88 16.60
CA GLU A 161 8.16 3.31 16.73
C GLU A 161 9.67 3.55 16.81
N THR A 162 10.37 2.84 17.68
CA THR A 162 11.83 2.98 17.86
C THR A 162 12.59 2.71 16.56
N ALA A 163 12.20 1.65 15.83
CA ALA A 163 12.92 1.24 14.62
C ALA A 163 12.59 2.09 13.39
N THR A 164 11.37 2.61 13.28
CA THR A 164 10.84 3.19 12.04
C THR A 164 10.26 4.60 12.18
N GLY A 165 9.97 5.06 13.38
CA GLY A 165 9.23 6.30 13.63
C GLY A 165 7.74 6.21 13.31
N LEU A 166 7.20 5.00 13.07
CA LEU A 166 5.78 4.77 12.82
C LEU A 166 5.04 4.53 14.14
N VAL A 167 4.05 5.36 14.42
CA VAL A 167 3.18 5.26 15.61
C VAL A 167 1.80 4.78 15.16
N ARG A 168 1.30 3.70 15.77
CA ARG A 168 -0.05 3.22 15.47
C ARG A 168 -1.09 4.23 15.94
N SER A 169 -1.85 4.81 15.01
CA SER A 169 -2.86 5.85 15.27
C SER A 169 -4.28 5.31 15.25
N GLN A 170 -4.58 4.30 14.42
CA GLN A 170 -5.93 3.74 14.30
C GLN A 170 -5.90 2.24 13.95
N GLU A 171 -6.98 1.57 14.36
CA GLU A 171 -7.32 0.21 13.95
C GLU A 171 -8.83 0.14 13.72
N TRP A 172 -9.26 -0.50 12.62
CA TRP A 172 -10.68 -0.68 12.31
C TRP A 172 -10.92 -1.99 11.59
N THR A 173 -12.17 -2.44 11.63
CA THR A 173 -12.61 -3.67 10.99
C THR A 173 -13.84 -3.37 10.13
N THR A 174 -13.89 -3.97 8.95
CA THR A 174 -15.05 -4.02 8.07
C THR A 174 -15.49 -5.48 7.89
N GLU A 175 -16.54 -5.72 7.14
CA GLU A 175 -16.95 -7.09 6.79
C GLU A 175 -15.87 -7.85 5.98
N THR A 176 -14.98 -7.14 5.28
CA THR A 176 -14.02 -7.72 4.35
C THR A 176 -12.57 -7.67 4.81
N GLY A 177 -12.26 -7.02 5.92
CA GLY A 177 -10.89 -6.91 6.40
C GLY A 177 -10.74 -6.18 7.71
N ARG A 178 -9.56 -6.33 8.28
CA ARG A 178 -9.07 -5.60 9.43
C ARG A 178 -7.90 -4.76 8.99
N TYR A 179 -7.79 -3.51 9.45
CA TYR A 179 -6.85 -2.53 8.96
C TYR A 179 -6.18 -1.79 10.09
N LEU A 180 -4.93 -1.40 9.85
CA LEU A 180 -4.14 -0.58 10.77
C LEU A 180 -3.65 0.66 10.03
N ARG A 181 -3.65 1.79 10.74
CA ARG A 181 -2.98 3.02 10.35
C ARG A 181 -1.82 3.31 11.29
N PHE A 182 -0.68 3.57 10.70
CA PHE A 182 0.50 4.10 11.39
C PHE A 182 0.83 5.46 10.80
N GLU A 183 1.12 6.42 11.66
CA GLU A 183 1.53 7.75 11.27
C GLU A 183 3.02 7.94 11.55
N ARG A 184 3.76 8.48 10.59
CA ARG A 184 5.17 8.74 10.77
C ARG A 184 5.35 10.00 11.62
N ASN A 185 6.07 9.88 12.74
CA ASN A 185 6.40 11.01 13.61
C ASN A 185 7.38 11.98 12.93
N ASP A 186 7.65 13.14 13.59
CA ASP A 186 8.51 14.21 13.08
C ASP A 186 10.02 13.91 13.22
N ALA A 187 10.41 12.74 13.70
CA ALA A 187 11.80 12.35 13.81
C ALA A 187 12.49 12.38 12.44
N ALA A 188 13.80 12.60 12.44
CA ALA A 188 14.60 12.55 11.23
C ALA A 188 14.36 11.22 10.49
N LEU A 189 14.23 11.28 9.15
CA LEU A 189 13.99 10.11 8.34
C LEU A 189 15.14 9.10 8.52
N PRO A 190 14.88 7.93 9.11
CA PRO A 190 15.92 6.92 9.30
C PRO A 190 16.44 6.40 7.95
N ASP A 191 17.67 5.82 7.92
CA ASP A 191 18.21 5.25 6.69
C ASP A 191 17.56 3.90 6.34
N LEU A 192 16.25 3.97 6.13
CA LEU A 192 15.38 2.87 5.73
C LEU A 192 14.85 3.10 4.31
N PRO A 193 14.49 2.04 3.60
CA PRO A 193 14.75 0.65 3.92
C PRO A 193 16.23 0.29 3.75
N ARG A 194 16.73 -0.63 4.58
CA ARG A 194 18.09 -1.15 4.48
C ARG A 194 18.27 -1.93 3.18
N LYS A 195 19.45 -1.86 2.57
CA LYS A 195 19.83 -2.67 1.39
C LYS A 195 20.23 -4.09 1.81
N GLY A 196 19.96 -5.06 0.94
CA GLY A 196 20.39 -6.45 1.08
C GLY A 196 19.27 -7.46 1.32
N ALA A 197 19.43 -8.65 0.72
CA ALA A 197 18.39 -9.67 0.66
C ALA A 197 18.21 -10.50 1.94
N ARG A 198 19.17 -10.45 2.90
CA ARG A 198 19.18 -11.27 4.13
C ARG A 198 19.45 -10.41 5.36
N LYS A 199 18.56 -9.50 5.63
CA LYS A 199 18.60 -8.70 6.87
C LYS A 199 17.70 -9.31 7.93
N LYS A 200 18.13 -9.22 9.19
CA LYS A 200 17.25 -9.59 10.31
C LYS A 200 16.05 -8.65 10.34
N PRO A 201 14.85 -9.12 10.73
CA PRO A 201 13.71 -8.24 10.97
C PRO A 201 14.08 -7.08 11.91
N LEU A 202 13.40 -5.95 11.80
CA LEU A 202 13.60 -4.80 12.70
C LEU A 202 12.98 -5.06 14.08
N PHE A 203 11.91 -5.85 14.09
CA PHE A 203 11.18 -6.28 15.28
C PHE A 203 10.52 -7.63 15.04
#